data_e4d4cbc202b4c5c18893b11f5d8293d5
#
_entry.id   e4d4cbc202b4c5c18893b11f5d8293d5
#
_cell.length_a   1.000
_cell.length_b   1.000
_cell.length_c   1.000
_cell.angle_alpha   90.00
_cell.angle_beta   90.00
_cell.angle_gamma   90.00
#
_symmetry.space_group_name_H-M   'P 1'
#
loop_
_entity.id
_entity.type
_entity.pdbx_description
1 polymer ?
#
loop_
_entity_poly.entity_id
_entity_poly.type
_entity_poly.pdbx_seq_one_letter_code
_entity_poly.pdbx_strand_id
1 'polypeptide(L)'
;MAFVTNGRYFLITYAQCGSLDPFLVVDKLSSLGAECIIGRELHEDGGLHLHCFADFGRKFRSRKADVFDVDGRHPNIEASRGTPEKGYDYAIKDGDVVAGGLQRPEPQSRNGAGSTFEKWSVITSAENREEFWRLVHELDPKSAACSFTQLSKYADSKFAEVPPEYEHPRGIVFTPGDVDGRDDWIRESGIGLGQSQVGGLSCASH
;
A
#
# COMPACT_ATOMS: atom_id res chain seq x y z
N MET A 1 25.04 -16.09 -3.92
CA MET A 1 24.08 -15.49 -2.95
C MET A 1 23.74 -16.54 -1.90
N ALA A 2 23.73 -16.21 -0.62
CA ALA A 2 23.31 -17.17 0.40
C ALA A 2 21.78 -17.33 0.31
N PHE A 3 21.30 -18.58 0.26
CA PHE A 3 19.88 -18.89 0.35
C PHE A 3 19.32 -18.42 1.69
N VAL A 4 18.22 -17.70 1.69
CA VAL A 4 17.56 -17.23 2.92
C VAL A 4 16.06 -17.41 2.79
N THR A 5 15.53 -18.37 3.54
CA THR A 5 14.08 -18.51 3.76
C THR A 5 13.64 -17.46 4.76
N ASN A 6 12.69 -16.60 4.39
CA ASN A 6 12.24 -15.49 5.23
C ASN A 6 10.79 -15.11 4.95
N GLY A 7 9.88 -15.48 5.84
CA GLY A 7 8.45 -15.21 5.72
C GLY A 7 7.66 -15.77 6.90
N ARG A 8 6.35 -15.52 6.94
CA ARG A 8 5.42 -16.21 7.84
C ARG A 8 4.77 -17.38 7.12
N TYR A 9 4.36 -17.16 5.88
CA TYR A 9 3.67 -18.13 5.05
C TYR A 9 4.56 -18.62 3.93
N PHE A 10 4.52 -19.93 3.66
CA PHE A 10 5.26 -20.56 2.58
C PHE A 10 4.39 -21.52 1.81
N LEU A 11 4.53 -21.48 0.48
CA LEU A 11 4.12 -22.55 -0.41
C LEU A 11 5.36 -23.41 -0.68
N ILE A 12 5.28 -24.69 -0.34
CA ILE A 12 6.38 -25.64 -0.39
C ILE A 12 5.93 -26.79 -1.31
N THR A 13 6.64 -27.00 -2.42
CA THR A 13 6.27 -28.01 -3.42
C THR A 13 7.32 -29.10 -3.50
N TYR A 14 6.95 -30.32 -3.16
CA TYR A 14 7.75 -31.53 -3.40
C TYR A 14 7.36 -32.10 -4.76
N ALA A 15 8.10 -31.72 -5.80
CA ALA A 15 7.87 -32.21 -7.15
C ALA A 15 8.31 -33.66 -7.29
N GLN A 16 7.58 -34.44 -8.09
CA GLN A 16 7.86 -35.86 -8.35
C GLN A 16 8.18 -36.61 -7.05
N CYS A 17 7.39 -36.39 -6.03
CA CYS A 17 7.65 -36.87 -4.68
C CYS A 17 7.52 -38.40 -4.51
N GLY A 18 6.96 -39.11 -5.53
CA GLY A 18 6.84 -40.58 -5.53
C GLY A 18 6.04 -41.08 -4.32
N SER A 19 6.70 -41.86 -3.46
CA SER A 19 6.11 -42.44 -2.25
C SER A 19 6.37 -41.62 -0.98
N LEU A 20 6.68 -40.34 -1.08
CA LEU A 20 6.86 -39.48 0.10
C LEU A 20 5.57 -39.46 0.92
N ASP A 21 5.68 -39.87 2.18
CA ASP A 21 4.56 -39.82 3.11
C ASP A 21 4.27 -38.37 3.50
N PRO A 22 3.05 -37.84 3.22
CA PRO A 22 2.66 -36.48 3.60
C PRO A 22 2.78 -36.21 5.12
N PHE A 23 2.61 -37.23 5.96
CA PHE A 23 2.75 -37.05 7.42
C PHE A 23 4.17 -36.76 7.86
N LEU A 24 5.19 -37.25 7.15
CA LEU A 24 6.58 -36.85 7.42
C LEU A 24 6.82 -35.35 7.13
N VAL A 25 6.09 -34.79 6.16
CA VAL A 25 6.12 -33.35 5.90
C VAL A 25 5.44 -32.57 7.02
N VAL A 26 4.27 -33.05 7.50
CA VAL A 26 3.59 -32.47 8.66
C VAL A 26 4.51 -32.46 9.89
N ASP A 27 5.13 -33.60 10.20
CA ASP A 27 6.04 -33.74 11.36
C ASP A 27 7.23 -32.77 11.25
N LYS A 28 7.81 -32.69 10.06
CA LYS A 28 8.91 -31.74 9.81
C LYS A 28 8.49 -30.30 10.07
N LEU A 29 7.38 -29.85 9.51
CA LEU A 29 6.89 -28.48 9.67
C LEU A 29 6.46 -28.18 11.09
N SER A 30 5.80 -29.11 11.75
CA SER A 30 5.42 -29.00 13.16
C SER A 30 6.65 -28.90 14.06
N SER A 31 7.74 -29.64 13.77
CA SER A 31 9.01 -29.54 14.50
C SER A 31 9.67 -28.15 14.34
N LEU A 32 9.37 -27.44 13.28
CA LEU A 32 9.82 -26.07 13.02
C LEU A 32 8.86 -25.01 13.56
N GLY A 33 7.71 -25.43 14.15
CA GLY A 33 6.71 -24.56 14.74
C GLY A 33 5.70 -23.99 13.71
N ALA A 34 5.43 -24.72 12.63
CA ALA A 34 4.43 -24.36 11.64
C ALA A 34 3.23 -25.30 11.68
N GLU A 35 2.05 -24.75 11.41
CA GLU A 35 0.86 -25.50 10.98
C GLU A 35 0.82 -25.54 9.45
N CYS A 36 0.23 -26.59 8.88
CA CYS A 36 0.17 -26.74 7.44
C CYS A 36 -1.09 -27.45 6.95
N ILE A 37 -1.31 -27.33 5.62
CA ILE A 37 -2.23 -28.17 4.85
C ILE A 37 -1.48 -28.67 3.62
N ILE A 38 -1.73 -29.92 3.22
CA ILE A 38 -1.03 -30.59 2.13
C ILE A 38 -2.04 -31.15 1.15
N GLY A 39 -1.99 -30.66 -0.10
CA GLY A 39 -2.71 -31.22 -1.23
C GLY A 39 -1.79 -32.05 -2.10
N ARG A 40 -2.36 -33.04 -2.73
CA ARG A 40 -1.69 -33.93 -3.69
C ARG A 40 -2.20 -33.63 -5.09
N GLU A 41 -1.27 -33.50 -6.02
CA GLU A 41 -1.51 -33.30 -7.44
C GLU A 41 -0.89 -34.43 -8.26
N LEU A 42 -1.68 -35.01 -9.15
CA LEU A 42 -1.18 -35.94 -10.16
C LEU A 42 -0.96 -35.15 -11.45
N HIS A 43 0.29 -35.05 -11.87
CA HIS A 43 0.66 -34.35 -13.10
C HIS A 43 0.35 -35.20 -14.35
N GLU A 44 0.17 -34.54 -15.50
CA GLU A 44 -0.13 -35.20 -16.79
C GLU A 44 0.95 -36.24 -17.21
N ASP A 45 2.21 -36.04 -16.77
CA ASP A 45 3.31 -36.97 -16.97
C ASP A 45 3.31 -38.15 -16.00
N GLY A 46 2.29 -38.27 -15.14
CA GLY A 46 2.17 -39.30 -14.12
C GLY A 46 3.01 -39.04 -12.84
N GLY A 47 3.68 -37.89 -12.74
CA GLY A 47 4.44 -37.48 -11.57
C GLY A 47 3.51 -37.06 -10.44
N LEU A 48 3.81 -37.52 -9.22
CA LEU A 48 3.07 -37.12 -8.02
C LEU A 48 3.75 -35.92 -7.38
N HIS A 49 2.97 -34.84 -7.11
CA HIS A 49 3.43 -33.64 -6.42
C HIS A 49 2.68 -33.47 -5.11
N LEU A 50 3.38 -33.01 -4.07
CA LEU A 50 2.76 -32.53 -2.84
C LEU A 50 2.94 -31.02 -2.76
N HIS A 51 1.84 -30.31 -2.69
CA HIS A 51 1.81 -28.88 -2.44
C HIS A 51 1.43 -28.64 -0.98
N CYS A 52 2.34 -28.05 -0.23
CA CYS A 52 2.15 -27.76 1.18
C CYS A 52 2.07 -26.24 1.37
N PHE A 53 1.01 -25.76 1.99
CA PHE A 53 0.94 -24.40 2.50
C PHE A 53 1.16 -24.42 4.00
N ALA A 54 2.15 -23.64 4.48
CA ALA A 54 2.56 -23.60 5.87
C ALA A 54 2.43 -22.19 6.47
N ASP A 55 1.89 -22.08 7.68
CA ASP A 55 1.86 -20.87 8.52
C ASP A 55 2.72 -21.09 9.77
N PHE A 56 3.72 -20.27 9.94
CA PHE A 56 4.57 -20.23 11.13
C PHE A 56 4.01 -19.36 12.25
N GLY A 57 2.83 -18.75 12.09
CA GLY A 57 2.25 -17.81 13.04
C GLY A 57 3.05 -16.50 13.19
N ARG A 58 4.34 -16.57 12.96
CA ARG A 58 5.31 -15.46 13.04
C ARG A 58 6.34 -15.54 11.91
N LYS A 59 7.16 -14.52 11.77
CA LYS A 59 8.25 -14.51 10.80
C LYS A 59 9.28 -15.60 11.10
N PHE A 60 9.35 -16.60 10.23
CA PHE A 60 10.36 -17.64 10.23
C PHE A 60 11.56 -17.22 9.38
N ARG A 61 12.77 -17.52 9.82
CA ARG A 61 13.99 -17.25 9.07
C ARG A 61 14.99 -18.38 9.21
N SER A 62 15.47 -18.88 8.09
CA SER A 62 16.55 -19.87 8.04
C SER A 62 17.55 -19.52 6.94
N ARG A 63 18.83 -19.82 7.21
CA ARG A 63 19.90 -19.77 6.21
C ARG A 63 20.28 -21.18 5.68
N LYS A 64 19.65 -22.22 6.22
CA LYS A 64 19.84 -23.59 5.77
C LYS A 64 19.00 -23.82 4.53
N ALA A 65 19.62 -24.24 3.44
CA ALA A 65 18.92 -24.55 2.19
C ALA A 65 18.03 -25.79 2.35
N ASP A 66 18.46 -26.74 3.17
CA ASP A 66 17.84 -28.03 3.46
C ASP A 66 16.81 -27.99 4.61
N VAL A 67 16.38 -26.79 5.04
CA VAL A 67 15.52 -26.63 6.23
C VAL A 67 14.19 -27.37 6.09
N PHE A 68 13.68 -27.53 4.88
CA PHE A 68 12.45 -28.24 4.55
C PHE A 68 12.67 -29.58 3.85
N ASP A 69 13.86 -30.09 3.82
CA ASP A 69 14.13 -31.41 3.24
C ASP A 69 13.48 -32.50 4.09
N VAL A 70 12.79 -33.42 3.40
CA VAL A 70 12.11 -34.58 4.00
C VAL A 70 12.42 -35.81 3.18
N ASP A 71 12.85 -36.88 3.81
CA ASP A 71 13.15 -38.17 3.20
C ASP A 71 14.07 -38.03 1.96
N GLY A 72 15.12 -37.21 2.07
CA GLY A 72 16.09 -36.96 0.99
C GLY A 72 15.54 -36.13 -0.17
N ARG A 73 14.36 -35.56 -0.05
CA ARG A 73 13.74 -34.72 -1.08
C ARG A 73 13.81 -33.26 -0.72
N HIS A 74 14.30 -32.48 -1.67
CA HIS A 74 14.41 -31.02 -1.57
C HIS A 74 13.23 -30.34 -2.26
N PRO A 75 12.41 -29.57 -1.57
CA PRO A 75 11.25 -28.91 -2.17
C PRO A 75 11.61 -27.57 -2.82
N ASN A 76 10.74 -27.13 -3.77
CA ASN A 76 10.67 -25.73 -4.14
C ASN A 76 10.00 -24.93 -3.04
N ILE A 77 10.54 -23.76 -2.68
CA ILE A 77 10.09 -22.96 -1.54
C ILE A 77 9.77 -21.55 -2.01
N GLU A 78 8.52 -21.15 -1.86
CA GLU A 78 8.03 -19.80 -2.15
C GLU A 78 7.46 -19.16 -0.90
N ALA A 79 7.96 -17.95 -0.56
CA ALA A 79 7.36 -17.18 0.49
C ALA A 79 6.07 -16.51 -0.02
N SER A 80 4.93 -16.88 0.56
CA SER A 80 3.62 -16.28 0.22
C SER A 80 3.47 -14.93 0.92
N ARG A 81 3.74 -13.85 0.17
CA ARG A 81 3.71 -12.48 0.67
C ARG A 81 2.50 -11.73 0.16
N GLY A 82 1.73 -11.13 1.06
CA GLY A 82 0.64 -10.21 0.72
C GLY A 82 -0.70 -10.89 0.37
N THR A 83 -0.70 -12.12 -0.10
CA THR A 83 -1.91 -12.89 -0.45
C THR A 83 -1.78 -14.35 0.01
N PRO A 84 -1.70 -14.62 1.33
CA PRO A 84 -1.52 -15.98 1.85
C PRO A 84 -2.67 -16.90 1.46
N GLU A 85 -3.89 -16.37 1.32
CA GLU A 85 -5.07 -17.10 0.88
C GLU A 85 -4.87 -17.75 -0.51
N LYS A 86 -4.17 -17.07 -1.43
CA LYS A 86 -3.88 -17.64 -2.76
C LYS A 86 -2.89 -18.79 -2.71
N GLY A 87 -1.91 -18.73 -1.81
CA GLY A 87 -0.99 -19.83 -1.58
C GLY A 87 -1.69 -21.06 -1.00
N TYR A 88 -2.62 -20.84 -0.07
CA TYR A 88 -3.48 -21.89 0.47
C TYR A 88 -4.36 -22.51 -0.62
N ASP A 89 -5.08 -21.69 -1.39
CA ASP A 89 -5.95 -22.14 -2.46
C ASP A 89 -5.18 -22.92 -3.53
N TYR A 90 -3.95 -22.50 -3.83
CA TYR A 90 -3.07 -23.23 -4.74
C TYR A 90 -2.68 -24.60 -4.20
N ALA A 91 -2.36 -24.70 -2.91
CA ALA A 91 -1.96 -25.99 -2.32
C ALA A 91 -3.07 -27.05 -2.36
N ILE A 92 -4.33 -26.63 -2.38
CA ILE A 92 -5.48 -27.55 -2.41
C ILE A 92 -6.32 -27.46 -3.69
N LYS A 93 -5.75 -26.89 -4.78
CA LYS A 93 -6.48 -26.58 -6.03
C LYS A 93 -7.19 -27.80 -6.65
N ASP A 94 -6.64 -29.00 -6.49
CA ASP A 94 -7.20 -30.24 -7.07
C ASP A 94 -8.16 -30.96 -6.10
N GLY A 95 -8.37 -30.40 -4.90
CA GLY A 95 -9.32 -30.92 -3.90
C GLY A 95 -8.85 -32.17 -3.15
N ASP A 96 -7.69 -32.75 -3.47
CA ASP A 96 -7.13 -33.94 -2.82
C ASP A 96 -6.24 -33.53 -1.64
N VAL A 97 -6.86 -33.22 -0.50
CA VAL A 97 -6.15 -32.89 0.74
C VAL A 97 -5.76 -34.17 1.45
N VAL A 98 -4.46 -34.42 1.58
CA VAL A 98 -3.92 -35.70 2.09
C VAL A 98 -3.39 -35.61 3.52
N ALA A 99 -3.06 -34.42 4.03
CA ALA A 99 -2.60 -34.23 5.39
C ALA A 99 -2.71 -32.77 5.86
N GLY A 100 -2.54 -32.54 7.19
CA GLY A 100 -2.63 -31.23 7.79
C GLY A 100 -4.04 -30.79 8.12
N GLY A 101 -4.20 -29.61 8.71
CA GLY A 101 -5.50 -29.11 9.19
C GLY A 101 -5.54 -27.60 9.28
N LEU A 102 -4.53 -26.93 8.71
CA LEU A 102 -4.47 -25.47 8.70
C LEU A 102 -5.72 -24.90 8.06
N GLN A 103 -6.36 -23.97 8.74
CA GLN A 103 -7.50 -23.25 8.20
C GLN A 103 -7.05 -22.22 7.13
N ARG A 104 -7.91 -21.99 6.15
CA ARG A 104 -7.66 -20.98 5.12
C ARG A 104 -7.43 -19.61 5.77
N PRO A 105 -6.29 -18.97 5.55
CA PRO A 105 -6.09 -17.63 6.05
C PRO A 105 -7.18 -16.70 5.51
N GLU A 106 -7.72 -15.88 6.40
CA GLU A 106 -8.55 -14.77 5.94
C GLU A 106 -7.74 -13.92 4.96
N PRO A 107 -8.34 -13.50 3.83
CA PRO A 107 -7.68 -12.55 2.96
C PRO A 107 -7.18 -11.43 3.84
N GLN A 108 -5.87 -11.22 3.88
CA GLN A 108 -5.37 -10.00 4.47
C GLN A 108 -5.99 -8.93 3.62
N SER A 109 -7.16 -8.43 4.07
CA SER A 109 -7.69 -7.23 3.50
C SER A 109 -6.48 -6.30 3.50
N ARG A 110 -6.13 -5.79 2.34
CA ARG A 110 -5.18 -4.68 2.22
C ARG A 110 -5.82 -3.49 2.93
N ASN A 111 -6.18 -3.71 4.21
CA ASN A 111 -6.70 -2.74 5.15
C ASN A 111 -5.70 -1.61 5.42
N GLY A 112 -4.53 -1.68 4.77
CA GLY A 112 -3.68 -0.52 4.63
C GLY A 112 -4.07 0.41 3.48
N ALA A 113 -4.37 -0.07 2.25
CA ALA A 113 -4.53 0.85 1.12
C ALA A 113 -5.98 1.30 0.90
N GLY A 114 -6.99 0.40 0.90
CA GLY A 114 -8.39 0.78 0.78
C GLY A 114 -8.88 1.52 2.03
N SER A 115 -8.64 0.94 3.20
CA SER A 115 -8.95 1.57 4.49
C SER A 115 -8.14 2.87 4.71
N THR A 116 -6.89 2.95 4.25
CA THR A 116 -6.10 4.18 4.31
C THR A 116 -6.64 5.22 3.34
N PHE A 117 -6.98 4.84 2.11
CA PHE A 117 -7.56 5.75 1.14
C PHE A 117 -8.93 6.26 1.61
N GLU A 118 -9.84 5.38 2.02
CA GLU A 118 -11.16 5.74 2.52
C GLU A 118 -11.06 6.66 3.75
N LYS A 119 -10.23 6.29 4.72
CA LYS A 119 -9.97 7.08 5.90
C LYS A 119 -9.46 8.48 5.56
N TRP A 120 -8.44 8.58 4.71
CA TRP A 120 -7.88 9.87 4.33
C TRP A 120 -8.79 10.67 3.40
N SER A 121 -9.64 10.01 2.61
CA SER A 121 -10.72 10.67 1.86
C SER A 121 -11.67 11.40 2.80
N VAL A 122 -12.08 10.76 3.90
CA VAL A 122 -12.93 11.39 4.93
C VAL A 122 -12.19 12.52 5.65
N ILE A 123 -10.94 12.31 6.09
CA ILE A 123 -10.15 13.34 6.77
C ILE A 123 -9.95 14.57 5.86
N THR A 124 -9.65 14.35 4.60
CA THR A 124 -9.40 15.44 3.66
C THR A 124 -10.66 16.12 3.14
N SER A 125 -11.85 15.56 3.35
CA SER A 125 -13.13 16.20 3.05
C SER A 125 -13.60 17.19 4.13
N ALA A 126 -12.90 17.28 5.27
CA ALA A 126 -13.22 18.22 6.33
C ALA A 126 -13.40 19.66 5.80
N GLU A 127 -14.43 20.34 6.27
CA GLU A 127 -14.80 21.69 5.83
C GLU A 127 -14.02 22.79 6.57
N ASN A 128 -13.53 22.49 7.77
CA ASN A 128 -12.78 23.43 8.59
C ASN A 128 -11.64 22.73 9.36
N ARG A 129 -10.75 23.56 9.93
CA ARG A 129 -9.55 23.09 10.62
C ARG A 129 -9.86 22.27 11.88
N GLU A 130 -10.89 22.63 12.62
CA GLU A 130 -11.28 21.92 13.85
C GLU A 130 -11.77 20.50 13.52
N GLU A 131 -12.64 20.39 12.54
CA GLU A 131 -13.14 19.11 12.04
C GLU A 131 -12.02 18.24 11.48
N PHE A 132 -11.10 18.83 10.70
CA PHE A 132 -9.93 18.11 10.18
C PHE A 132 -9.14 17.46 11.31
N TRP A 133 -8.79 18.20 12.36
CA TRP A 133 -8.03 17.65 13.47
C TRP A 133 -8.82 16.63 14.29
N ARG A 134 -10.12 16.84 14.48
CA ARG A 134 -11.00 15.85 15.11
C ARG A 134 -10.95 14.52 14.33
N LEU A 135 -11.13 14.57 13.02
CA LEU A 135 -11.10 13.37 12.16
C LEU A 135 -9.72 12.70 12.15
N VAL A 136 -8.63 13.48 12.14
CA VAL A 136 -7.26 12.93 12.23
C VAL A 136 -7.08 12.16 13.54
N HIS A 137 -7.49 12.73 14.67
CA HIS A 137 -7.38 12.08 15.98
C HIS A 137 -8.26 10.83 16.10
N GLU A 138 -9.44 10.86 15.51
CA GLU A 138 -10.40 9.74 15.55
C GLU A 138 -9.98 8.59 14.62
N LEU A 139 -9.63 8.91 13.37
CA LEU A 139 -9.41 7.90 12.32
C LEU A 139 -7.94 7.49 12.14
N ASP A 140 -6.98 8.36 12.50
CA ASP A 140 -5.55 8.09 12.40
C ASP A 140 -4.71 8.75 13.50
N PRO A 141 -4.89 8.36 14.76
CA PRO A 141 -4.15 8.93 15.88
C PRO A 141 -2.64 8.76 15.77
N LYS A 142 -2.19 7.73 15.04
CA LYS A 142 -0.76 7.53 14.76
C LYS A 142 -0.20 8.66 13.89
N SER A 143 -0.89 9.03 12.82
CA SER A 143 -0.47 10.14 11.96
C SER A 143 -0.57 11.49 12.69
N ALA A 144 -1.54 11.67 13.58
CA ALA A 144 -1.60 12.84 14.46
C ALA A 144 -0.32 13.01 15.30
N ALA A 145 0.20 11.89 15.85
CA ALA A 145 1.40 11.92 16.69
C ALA A 145 2.71 12.00 15.88
N CYS A 146 2.83 11.20 14.80
CA CYS A 146 4.08 11.02 14.08
C CYS A 146 4.30 12.01 12.92
N SER A 147 3.23 12.63 12.41
CA SER A 147 3.24 13.51 11.23
C SER A 147 2.62 14.88 11.50
N PHE A 148 2.60 15.30 12.74
CA PHE A 148 1.93 16.54 13.17
C PHE A 148 2.32 17.76 12.34
N THR A 149 3.62 17.97 12.11
CA THR A 149 4.13 19.13 11.35
C THR A 149 3.62 19.15 9.91
N GLN A 150 3.61 18.00 9.22
CA GLN A 150 3.14 17.89 7.85
C GLN A 150 1.62 18.14 7.77
N LEU A 151 0.88 17.57 8.72
CA LEU A 151 -0.56 17.75 8.80
C LEU A 151 -0.95 19.19 9.15
N SER A 152 -0.17 19.86 10.02
CA SER A 152 -0.37 21.29 10.31
C SER A 152 -0.18 22.15 9.08
N LYS A 153 0.91 21.93 8.32
CA LYS A 153 1.15 22.66 7.06
C LYS A 153 0.04 22.43 6.04
N TYR A 154 -0.44 21.19 5.92
CA TYR A 154 -1.59 20.89 5.07
C TYR A 154 -2.84 21.65 5.50
N ALA A 155 -3.16 21.62 6.80
CA ALA A 155 -4.30 22.33 7.34
C ALA A 155 -4.17 23.86 7.19
N ASP A 156 -2.97 24.41 7.41
CA ASP A 156 -2.67 25.83 7.19
C ASP A 156 -2.94 26.23 5.74
N SER A 157 -2.53 25.40 4.78
CA SER A 157 -2.75 25.65 3.35
C SER A 157 -4.21 25.47 2.93
N LYS A 158 -4.86 24.39 3.42
CA LYS A 158 -6.23 24.05 3.01
C LYS A 158 -7.26 25.05 3.57
N PHE A 159 -7.06 25.49 4.81
CA PHE A 159 -7.98 26.37 5.52
C PHE A 159 -7.43 27.79 5.68
N ALA A 160 -6.51 28.20 4.77
CA ALA A 160 -6.02 29.56 4.71
C ALA A 160 -7.20 30.49 4.41
N GLU A 161 -7.31 31.54 5.21
CA GLU A 161 -8.25 32.61 4.90
C GLU A 161 -7.79 33.26 3.58
N VAL A 162 -8.71 33.34 2.62
CA VAL A 162 -8.45 34.11 1.40
C VAL A 162 -8.47 35.57 1.81
N PRO A 163 -7.33 36.30 1.71
CA PRO A 163 -7.35 37.73 2.02
C PRO A 163 -8.41 38.42 1.19
N PRO A 164 -9.13 39.39 1.76
CA PRO A 164 -10.08 40.16 0.98
C PRO A 164 -9.38 40.81 -0.20
N GLU A 165 -10.10 40.87 -1.33
CA GLU A 165 -9.60 41.57 -2.50
C GLU A 165 -9.18 42.98 -2.11
N TYR A 166 -7.97 43.39 -2.52
CA TYR A 166 -7.46 44.71 -2.19
C TYR A 166 -8.32 45.78 -2.86
N GLU A 167 -9.02 46.56 -2.04
CA GLU A 167 -9.76 47.75 -2.49
C GLU A 167 -8.87 48.98 -2.27
N HIS A 168 -8.73 49.76 -3.33
CA HIS A 168 -8.02 51.05 -3.22
C HIS A 168 -8.73 51.98 -2.26
N PRO A 169 -8.03 52.66 -1.37
CA PRO A 169 -8.62 53.72 -0.56
C PRO A 169 -9.28 54.79 -1.49
N ARG A 170 -10.46 55.21 -1.13
CA ARG A 170 -11.19 56.20 -1.93
C ARG A 170 -10.33 57.46 -2.12
N GLY A 171 -10.17 57.91 -3.37
CA GLY A 171 -9.41 59.11 -3.70
C GLY A 171 -7.94 58.87 -4.12
N ILE A 172 -7.46 57.63 -4.10
CA ILE A 172 -6.19 57.29 -4.70
C ILE A 172 -6.39 56.99 -6.18
N VAL A 173 -5.80 57.79 -7.06
CA VAL A 173 -5.78 57.55 -8.50
C VAL A 173 -4.34 57.23 -8.87
N PHE A 174 -4.11 56.02 -9.38
CA PHE A 174 -2.79 55.69 -9.95
C PHE A 174 -2.69 56.34 -11.31
N THR A 175 -1.68 57.20 -11.45
CA THR A 175 -1.39 57.82 -12.75
C THR A 175 -0.85 56.73 -13.69
N PRO A 176 -1.45 56.52 -14.85
CA PRO A 176 -0.88 55.60 -15.85
C PRO A 176 0.41 56.18 -16.41
N GLY A 177 1.44 55.35 -16.51
CA GLY A 177 2.75 55.72 -17.03
C GLY A 177 3.85 55.59 -15.99
N ASP A 178 5.09 55.59 -16.45
CA ASP A 178 6.30 55.44 -15.64
C ASP A 178 6.70 56.78 -14.99
N VAL A 179 5.95 57.21 -14.00
CA VAL A 179 6.19 58.49 -13.32
C VAL A 179 7.28 58.34 -12.23
N ASP A 180 7.58 57.11 -11.82
CA ASP A 180 8.46 56.84 -10.66
C ASP A 180 9.46 55.66 -10.90
N GLY A 181 9.69 55.26 -12.16
CA GLY A 181 10.53 54.12 -12.48
C GLY A 181 9.90 52.75 -12.24
N ARG A 182 8.59 52.68 -11.93
CA ARG A 182 7.87 51.44 -11.60
C ARG A 182 7.87 50.47 -12.76
N ASP A 183 7.66 50.94 -13.97
CA ASP A 183 7.63 50.14 -15.19
C ASP A 183 8.99 49.53 -15.50
N ASP A 184 10.10 50.29 -15.23
CA ASP A 184 11.44 49.79 -15.33
C ASP A 184 11.74 48.71 -14.30
N TRP A 185 11.33 48.93 -13.04
CA TRP A 185 11.48 47.93 -11.98
C TRP A 185 10.71 46.62 -12.29
N ILE A 186 9.47 46.69 -12.78
CA ILE A 186 8.69 45.52 -13.19
C ILE A 186 9.41 44.75 -14.31
N ARG A 187 9.96 45.44 -15.29
CA ARG A 187 10.69 44.84 -16.40
C ARG A 187 11.97 44.14 -15.94
N GLU A 188 12.74 44.79 -15.05
CA GLU A 188 13.99 44.26 -14.50
C GLU A 188 13.76 43.11 -13.52
N SER A 189 12.68 43.12 -12.71
CA SER A 189 12.35 42.08 -11.73
C SER A 189 11.88 40.78 -12.36
N GLY A 190 11.57 40.73 -13.64
CA GLY A 190 11.07 39.53 -14.32
C GLY A 190 9.66 39.05 -13.84
N ILE A 191 8.96 39.87 -13.07
CA ILE A 191 7.58 39.59 -12.64
C ILE A 191 6.65 39.81 -13.83
N GLY A 192 6.34 38.73 -14.56
CA GLY A 192 5.36 38.77 -15.63
C GLY A 192 3.97 39.07 -15.07
N LEU A 193 3.45 40.25 -15.35
CA LEU A 193 2.04 40.53 -15.11
C LEU A 193 1.21 39.61 -16.02
N GLY A 194 0.48 38.67 -15.41
CA GLY A 194 -0.50 37.89 -16.14
C GLY A 194 -1.46 38.84 -16.86
N GLN A 195 -1.47 38.76 -18.20
CA GLN A 195 -2.41 39.53 -19.01
C GLN A 195 -3.83 39.12 -18.65
N SER A 196 -4.54 39.95 -17.88
CA SER A 196 -5.99 39.90 -17.79
C SER A 196 -6.53 40.26 -19.19
N GLN A 197 -6.98 39.27 -19.93
CA GLN A 197 -7.71 39.47 -21.16
C GLN A 197 -9.03 40.17 -20.80
N VAL A 198 -9.05 41.46 -20.92
CA VAL A 198 -10.31 42.22 -20.97
C VAL A 198 -10.96 41.94 -22.32
N GLY A 199 -11.90 40.97 -22.32
CA GLY A 199 -12.72 40.69 -23.47
C GLY A 199 -13.53 41.93 -23.82
N GLY A 200 -13.18 42.61 -24.92
CA GLY A 200 -13.97 43.69 -25.47
C GLY A 200 -15.31 43.19 -25.98
N LEU A 201 -16.40 43.56 -25.32
CA LEU A 201 -17.75 43.51 -25.86
C LEU A 201 -17.91 44.67 -26.86
N SER A 202 -17.76 44.36 -28.13
CA SER A 202 -18.17 45.25 -29.22
C SER A 202 -19.72 45.25 -29.32
N CYS A 203 -20.36 46.31 -28.89
CA CYS A 203 -21.73 46.61 -29.30
C CYS A 203 -21.71 47.09 -30.73
N ALA A 204 -22.20 46.28 -31.67
CA ALA A 204 -22.60 46.76 -33.01
C ALA A 204 -24.10 47.01 -32.98
N SER A 205 -24.44 48.29 -33.19
CA SER A 205 -25.80 48.75 -33.51
C SER A 205 -26.14 48.41 -34.93
N HIS A 206 -27.25 47.75 -35.14
CA HIS A 206 -28.25 48.08 -36.20
C HIS A 206 -29.58 47.40 -35.88
#